data_d3017515e0a6634abda21cc9bf884464
#
_entry.id   d3017515e0a6634abda21cc9bf884464
#
_cell.length_a   1.000
_cell.length_b   1.000
_cell.length_c   1.000
_cell.angle_alpha   90.00
_cell.angle_beta   90.00
_cell.angle_gamma   90.00
#
_symmetry.space_group_name_H-M   'P 1'
#
loop_
_entity.id
_entity.type
_entity.pdbx_description
1 polymer ?
#
loop_
_entity_poly.entity_id
_entity_poly.type
_entity_poly.pdbx_seq_one_letter_code
_entity_poly.pdbx_strand_id
1 'polypeptide(L)'
;MPVRRQSGAASSRQCMATERQKVTATKDPAGSSTTALMEEVLHRENLGAALKRVCSNKGAPGIDGMTVDELTGYLRQEWPRLKEELLSGTYEPLPVRVVDIPKPNGGTRMLGIPTVLDRMLQQAILQVIGPIFDATFSDASYGFRRGRSAHQAFARAREYISAGCRFVVDLDLENFFDRVNHDILM
;
A
#
# COMPACT_ATOMS: atom_id res chain seq x y z
N MET A 1 12.37 31.54 -55.28
CA MET A 1 12.66 30.11 -54.98
C MET A 1 11.89 29.72 -53.75
N PRO A 2 10.89 28.83 -53.83
CA PRO A 2 10.06 28.51 -52.64
C PRO A 2 10.73 27.36 -51.85
N VAL A 3 10.83 27.56 -50.53
CA VAL A 3 11.31 26.60 -49.55
C VAL A 3 10.24 25.54 -49.35
N ARG A 4 10.60 24.28 -49.65
CA ARG A 4 9.79 23.09 -49.44
C ARG A 4 9.60 22.84 -47.91
N ARG A 5 8.36 22.91 -47.43
CA ARG A 5 7.95 22.36 -46.14
C ARG A 5 7.85 20.84 -46.27
N GLN A 6 8.73 20.13 -45.62
CA GLN A 6 8.56 18.69 -45.42
C GLN A 6 7.60 18.45 -44.24
N SER A 7 6.53 17.73 -44.51
CA SER A 7 5.52 17.28 -43.59
C SER A 7 6.06 16.14 -42.72
N GLY A 8 6.42 16.44 -41.48
CA GLY A 8 6.75 15.44 -40.46
C GLY A 8 5.52 15.08 -39.60
N ALA A 9 4.55 14.39 -40.18
CA ALA A 9 3.30 14.02 -39.46
C ALA A 9 3.11 12.49 -39.40
N ALA A 10 4.15 11.73 -39.01
CA ALA A 10 4.02 10.27 -38.94
C ALA A 10 4.64 9.59 -37.70
N SER A 11 5.04 10.34 -36.66
CA SER A 11 5.72 9.70 -35.51
C SER A 11 5.01 9.81 -34.17
N SER A 12 3.87 10.49 -34.08
CA SER A 12 3.18 10.68 -32.77
C SER A 12 2.14 9.60 -32.42
N ARG A 13 1.92 8.59 -33.25
CA ARG A 13 0.91 7.55 -32.98
C ARG A 13 1.45 6.26 -32.36
N GLN A 14 2.73 6.10 -32.22
CA GLN A 14 3.34 4.85 -31.71
C GLN A 14 3.66 4.87 -30.20
N CYS A 15 3.60 6.05 -29.57
CA CYS A 15 3.88 6.18 -28.13
C CYS A 15 2.68 5.85 -27.23
N MET A 16 1.49 5.61 -27.79
CA MET A 16 0.26 5.29 -27.06
C MET A 16 -0.28 3.88 -27.31
N ALA A 17 0.60 2.91 -27.54
CA ALA A 17 0.21 1.52 -27.37
C ALA A 17 0.21 1.19 -25.88
N THR A 18 -0.66 1.85 -25.14
CA THR A 18 -1.05 1.41 -23.80
C THR A 18 -1.83 0.11 -24.03
N GLU A 19 -1.23 -0.99 -23.66
CA GLU A 19 -1.96 -2.23 -23.40
C GLU A 19 -3.09 -1.87 -22.44
N ARG A 20 -4.30 -1.76 -22.97
CA ARG A 20 -5.50 -1.90 -22.18
C ARG A 20 -5.50 -3.35 -21.67
N GLN A 21 -4.83 -3.60 -20.57
CA GLN A 21 -5.13 -4.79 -19.80
C GLN A 21 -6.63 -4.70 -19.48
N LYS A 22 -7.41 -5.54 -20.15
CA LYS A 22 -8.75 -5.87 -19.71
C LYS A 22 -8.58 -6.33 -18.27
N VAL A 23 -9.03 -5.50 -17.34
CA VAL A 23 -9.39 -5.98 -16.01
C VAL A 23 -10.57 -6.91 -16.26
N THR A 24 -10.28 -8.16 -16.58
CA THR A 24 -11.25 -9.22 -16.44
C THR A 24 -11.46 -9.29 -14.93
N ALA A 25 -12.64 -8.87 -14.49
CA ALA A 25 -13.13 -9.24 -13.18
C ALA A 25 -12.93 -10.76 -13.07
N THR A 26 -11.88 -11.16 -12.38
CA THR A 26 -11.71 -12.54 -11.98
C THR A 26 -12.93 -12.84 -11.14
N LYS A 27 -13.77 -13.75 -11.65
CA LYS A 27 -14.80 -14.42 -10.86
C LYS A 27 -14.16 -14.76 -9.52
N ASP A 28 -14.76 -14.26 -8.44
CA ASP A 28 -14.38 -14.66 -7.10
C ASP A 28 -14.19 -16.17 -7.08
N PRO A 29 -13.08 -16.70 -6.60
CA PRO A 29 -12.97 -18.12 -6.37
C PRO A 29 -14.00 -18.43 -5.30
N ALA A 30 -15.12 -18.98 -5.72
CA ALA A 30 -16.21 -19.38 -4.87
C ALA A 30 -15.66 -20.20 -3.70
N GLY A 31 -15.79 -19.69 -2.49
CA GLY A 31 -15.65 -20.46 -1.27
C GLY A 31 -14.30 -20.41 -0.54
N SER A 32 -13.34 -19.52 -0.84
CA SER A 32 -12.31 -19.23 0.14
C SER A 32 -12.92 -18.27 1.16
N SER A 33 -13.47 -18.87 2.19
CA SER A 33 -14.09 -18.19 3.32
C SER A 33 -13.14 -17.08 3.82
N THR A 34 -13.67 -15.90 4.09
CA THR A 34 -12.96 -14.80 4.79
C THR A 34 -12.27 -15.33 6.06
N THR A 35 -12.85 -16.34 6.69
CA THR A 35 -12.30 -17.10 7.82
C THR A 35 -10.96 -17.76 7.46
N ALA A 36 -10.82 -18.37 6.29
CA ALA A 36 -9.57 -19.02 5.89
C ALA A 36 -8.42 -18.00 5.69
N LEU A 37 -8.73 -16.82 5.13
CA LEU A 37 -7.74 -15.73 5.01
C LEU A 37 -7.34 -15.20 6.39
N MET A 38 -8.27 -15.05 7.31
CA MET A 38 -7.98 -14.60 8.67
C MET A 38 -7.15 -15.65 9.43
N GLU A 39 -7.44 -16.94 9.25
CA GLU A 39 -6.62 -18.01 9.83
C GLU A 39 -5.18 -17.97 9.30
N GLU A 40 -4.98 -17.68 8.01
CA GLU A 40 -3.64 -17.49 7.42
C GLU A 40 -2.95 -16.25 7.99
N VAL A 41 -3.66 -15.13 8.15
CA VAL A 41 -3.13 -13.92 8.80
C VAL A 41 -2.67 -14.23 10.22
N LEU A 42 -3.45 -15.00 10.98
CA LEU A 42 -3.17 -15.36 12.36
C LEU A 42 -2.23 -16.56 12.52
N HIS A 43 -1.72 -17.10 11.42
CA HIS A 43 -0.75 -18.20 11.49
C HIS A 43 0.52 -17.76 12.22
N ARG A 44 1.05 -18.64 13.07
CA ARG A 44 2.16 -18.34 13.98
C ARG A 44 3.39 -17.74 13.29
N GLU A 45 3.74 -18.28 12.12
CA GLU A 45 4.92 -17.83 11.36
C GLU A 45 4.70 -16.43 10.81
N ASN A 46 3.50 -16.15 10.28
CA ASN A 46 3.13 -14.84 9.74
C ASN A 46 3.14 -13.77 10.84
N LEU A 47 2.54 -14.07 12.00
CA LEU A 47 2.55 -13.16 13.16
C LEU A 47 3.97 -12.94 13.69
N GLY A 48 4.80 -13.98 13.74
CA GLY A 48 6.19 -13.87 14.14
C GLY A 48 7.00 -12.93 13.21
N ALA A 49 6.77 -13.03 11.90
CA ALA A 49 7.39 -12.14 10.92
C ALA A 49 6.88 -10.70 11.07
N ALA A 50 5.58 -10.50 11.29
CA ALA A 50 4.97 -9.18 11.51
C ALA A 50 5.51 -8.52 12.79
N LEU A 51 5.55 -9.26 13.90
CA LEU A 51 6.10 -8.80 15.17
C LEU A 51 7.57 -8.36 15.01
N LYS A 52 8.40 -9.21 14.40
CA LYS A 52 9.82 -8.91 14.13
C LYS A 52 9.94 -7.61 13.30
N ARG A 53 9.11 -7.43 12.29
CA ARG A 53 9.11 -6.25 11.43
C ARG A 53 8.77 -4.98 12.22
N VAL A 54 7.71 -5.02 13.02
CA VAL A 54 7.26 -3.87 13.82
C VAL A 54 8.29 -3.51 14.90
N CYS A 55 8.83 -4.49 15.60
CA CYS A 55 9.88 -4.25 16.60
C CYS A 55 11.15 -3.66 15.96
N SER A 56 11.55 -4.14 14.78
CA SER A 56 12.74 -3.60 14.10
C SER A 56 12.58 -2.14 13.65
N ASN A 57 11.37 -1.69 13.38
CA ASN A 57 11.10 -0.31 12.97
C ASN A 57 11.15 0.69 14.14
N LYS A 58 11.13 0.25 15.39
CA LYS A 58 11.22 1.09 16.61
C LYS A 58 10.29 2.31 16.58
N GLY A 59 9.07 2.15 16.02
CA GLY A 59 8.13 3.24 15.88
C GLY A 59 7.58 3.74 17.21
N ALA A 60 7.18 5.01 17.26
CA ALA A 60 6.59 5.64 18.45
C ALA A 60 5.31 4.91 18.92
N PRO A 61 4.98 4.97 20.22
CA PRO A 61 3.74 4.40 20.77
C PRO A 61 2.50 5.10 20.21
N GLY A 62 1.39 4.36 20.17
CA GLY A 62 0.06 4.88 19.82
C GLY A 62 -0.58 5.70 20.92
N ILE A 63 -1.90 5.74 20.92
CA ILE A 63 -2.69 6.46 21.93
C ILE A 63 -2.66 5.74 23.30
N ASP A 64 -2.45 4.42 23.29
CA ASP A 64 -2.34 3.56 24.46
C ASP A 64 -1.01 3.70 25.22
N GLY A 65 -0.03 4.38 24.61
CA GLY A 65 1.30 4.56 25.18
C GLY A 65 2.19 3.32 25.14
N MET A 66 1.70 2.17 24.65
CA MET A 66 2.46 0.92 24.59
C MET A 66 3.64 1.05 23.61
N THR A 67 4.82 0.66 24.07
CA THR A 67 6.04 0.63 23.25
C THR A 67 6.20 -0.69 22.49
N VAL A 68 7.08 -0.75 21.51
CA VAL A 68 7.39 -1.97 20.77
C VAL A 68 8.02 -3.06 21.66
N ASP A 69 8.72 -2.67 22.71
CA ASP A 69 9.39 -3.61 23.63
C ASP A 69 8.38 -4.31 24.55
N GLU A 70 7.29 -3.65 24.90
CA GLU A 70 6.20 -4.17 25.74
C GLU A 70 5.26 -5.11 24.97
N LEU A 71 5.18 -4.96 23.62
CA LEU A 71 4.26 -5.71 22.78
C LEU A 71 4.38 -7.23 22.96
N THR A 72 5.60 -7.75 23.05
CA THR A 72 5.82 -9.20 23.21
C THR A 72 5.26 -9.72 24.54
N GLY A 73 5.42 -8.96 25.62
CA GLY A 73 4.84 -9.28 26.94
C GLY A 73 3.32 -9.26 26.91
N TYR A 74 2.77 -8.22 26.32
CA TYR A 74 1.33 -8.05 26.15
C TYR A 74 0.71 -9.21 25.34
N LEU A 75 1.30 -9.59 24.21
CA LEU A 75 0.81 -10.69 23.38
C LEU A 75 0.82 -12.04 24.10
N ARG A 76 1.78 -12.29 24.98
CA ARG A 76 1.80 -13.56 25.76
C ARG A 76 0.60 -13.71 26.68
N GLN A 77 0.08 -12.60 27.19
CA GLN A 77 -1.04 -12.59 28.15
C GLN A 77 -2.38 -12.54 27.42
N GLU A 78 -2.50 -11.64 26.43
CA GLU A 78 -3.77 -11.30 25.80
C GLU A 78 -4.06 -12.06 24.50
N TRP A 79 -3.11 -12.83 23.97
CA TRP A 79 -3.27 -13.46 22.67
C TRP A 79 -4.51 -14.37 22.52
N PRO A 80 -4.90 -15.19 23.52
CA PRO A 80 -6.11 -16.01 23.39
C PRO A 80 -7.36 -15.18 23.15
N ARG A 81 -7.54 -14.08 23.89
CA ARG A 81 -8.64 -13.15 23.75
C ARG A 81 -8.61 -12.44 22.39
N LEU A 82 -7.46 -11.86 22.04
CA LEU A 82 -7.28 -11.16 20.77
C LEU A 82 -7.56 -12.06 19.57
N LYS A 83 -7.10 -13.30 19.60
CA LYS A 83 -7.36 -14.27 18.54
C LYS A 83 -8.86 -14.56 18.37
N GLU A 84 -9.58 -14.71 19.46
CA GLU A 84 -11.04 -14.91 19.44
C GLU A 84 -11.76 -13.70 18.84
N GLU A 85 -11.42 -12.49 19.29
CA GLU A 85 -11.98 -11.24 18.76
C GLU A 85 -11.70 -11.06 17.26
N LEU A 86 -10.50 -11.39 16.81
CA LEU A 86 -10.13 -11.30 15.39
C LEU A 86 -10.88 -12.34 14.53
N LEU A 87 -11.02 -13.57 15.02
CA LEU A 87 -11.74 -14.62 14.28
C LEU A 87 -13.24 -14.41 14.27
N SER A 88 -13.81 -13.84 15.34
CA SER A 88 -15.24 -13.49 15.42
C SER A 88 -15.60 -12.17 14.73
N GLY A 89 -14.59 -11.40 14.31
CA GLY A 89 -14.81 -10.08 13.70
C GLY A 89 -15.26 -9.00 14.69
N THR A 90 -15.04 -9.21 15.98
CA THR A 90 -15.40 -8.25 17.04
C THR A 90 -14.24 -7.38 17.52
N TYR A 91 -13.05 -7.57 16.94
CA TYR A 91 -11.89 -6.74 17.24
C TYR A 91 -12.11 -5.30 16.75
N GLU A 92 -11.99 -4.35 17.64
CA GLU A 92 -12.08 -2.92 17.35
C GLU A 92 -10.70 -2.26 17.53
N PRO A 93 -10.09 -1.71 16.46
CA PRO A 93 -8.84 -0.98 16.54
C PRO A 93 -9.01 0.28 17.41
N LEU A 94 -7.98 0.62 18.18
CA LEU A 94 -8.00 1.87 18.93
C LEU A 94 -7.81 3.08 17.99
N PRO A 95 -8.31 4.28 18.41
CA PRO A 95 -8.08 5.50 17.66
C PRO A 95 -6.59 5.79 17.47
N VAL A 96 -6.23 6.38 16.34
CA VAL A 96 -4.84 6.79 16.07
C VAL A 96 -4.45 7.99 16.92
N ARG A 97 -3.22 8.03 17.39
CA ARG A 97 -2.65 9.24 18.01
C ARG A 97 -2.25 10.22 16.91
N VAL A 98 -2.87 11.38 16.87
CA VAL A 98 -2.56 12.42 15.90
C VAL A 98 -1.36 13.25 16.35
N VAL A 99 -0.40 13.46 15.44
CA VAL A 99 0.79 14.29 15.64
C VAL A 99 0.96 15.22 14.44
N ASP A 100 1.14 16.50 14.69
CA ASP A 100 1.40 17.48 13.64
C ASP A 100 2.90 17.51 13.29
N ILE A 101 3.19 17.32 12.01
CA ILE A 101 4.56 17.37 11.48
C ILE A 101 4.71 18.63 10.62
N PRO A 102 5.68 19.51 10.90
CA PRO A 102 5.94 20.68 10.08
C PRO A 102 6.39 20.28 8.66
N LYS A 103 5.85 20.96 7.64
CA LYS A 103 6.27 20.79 6.25
C LYS A 103 7.50 21.68 5.97
N PRO A 104 8.43 21.27 5.10
CA PRO A 104 9.60 22.09 4.72
C PRO A 104 9.23 23.45 4.13
N ASN A 105 8.08 23.51 3.43
CA ASN A 105 7.60 24.72 2.75
C ASN A 105 6.59 25.53 3.58
N GLY A 106 6.54 25.31 4.89
CA GLY A 106 5.57 25.92 5.80
C GLY A 106 4.25 25.14 5.93
N GLY A 107 3.53 25.38 7.03
CA GLY A 107 2.33 24.63 7.40
C GLY A 107 2.64 23.31 8.10
N THR A 108 1.59 22.56 8.46
CA THR A 108 1.70 21.27 9.14
C THR A 108 0.99 20.18 8.32
N ARG A 109 1.36 18.93 8.58
CA ARG A 109 0.59 17.76 8.17
C ARG A 109 0.28 16.91 9.38
N MET A 110 -0.95 16.45 9.48
CA MET A 110 -1.34 15.49 10.52
C MET A 110 -0.81 14.11 10.16
N LEU A 111 -0.25 13.43 11.15
CA LEU A 111 0.17 12.03 11.07
C LEU A 111 -0.61 11.23 12.12
N GLY A 112 -1.39 10.26 11.69
CA GLY A 112 -2.04 9.29 12.57
C GLY A 112 -1.07 8.16 12.90
N ILE A 113 -0.83 7.93 14.19
CA ILE A 113 0.03 6.85 14.69
C ILE A 113 -0.87 5.79 15.33
N PRO A 114 -1.09 4.62 14.68
CA PRO A 114 -1.83 3.51 15.28
C PRO A 114 -1.07 2.91 16.46
N THR A 115 -1.76 2.13 17.30
CA THR A 115 -1.12 1.37 18.36
C THR A 115 -0.08 0.39 17.82
N VAL A 116 0.83 -0.06 18.64
CA VAL A 116 1.84 -1.05 18.23
C VAL A 116 1.18 -2.38 17.87
N LEU A 117 0.12 -2.75 18.58
CA LEU A 117 -0.69 -3.93 18.28
C LEU A 117 -1.36 -3.81 16.90
N ASP A 118 -2.06 -2.71 16.63
CA ASP A 118 -2.72 -2.49 15.33
C ASP A 118 -1.71 -2.50 14.18
N ARG A 119 -0.53 -1.91 14.37
CA ARG A 119 0.54 -1.97 13.35
C ARG A 119 1.01 -3.39 13.08
N MET A 120 1.09 -4.23 14.13
CA MET A 120 1.45 -5.64 13.96
C MET A 120 0.37 -6.41 13.19
N LEU A 121 -0.90 -6.19 13.52
CA LEU A 121 -2.02 -6.81 12.82
C LEU A 121 -2.08 -6.35 11.36
N GLN A 122 -1.96 -5.04 11.10
CA GLN A 122 -1.89 -4.49 9.74
C GLN A 122 -0.71 -5.09 8.94
N GLN A 123 0.46 -5.25 9.58
CA GLN A 123 1.61 -5.89 8.96
C GLN A 123 1.34 -7.35 8.64
N ALA A 124 0.68 -8.10 9.52
CA ALA A 124 0.31 -9.49 9.31
C ALA A 124 -0.69 -9.64 8.15
N ILE A 125 -1.70 -8.78 8.09
CA ILE A 125 -2.66 -8.70 6.99
C ILE A 125 -1.94 -8.39 5.67
N LEU A 126 -1.08 -7.38 5.65
CA LEU A 126 -0.33 -6.98 4.45
C LEU A 126 0.53 -8.12 3.88
N GLN A 127 1.09 -8.97 4.73
CA GLN A 127 1.92 -10.10 4.29
C GLN A 127 1.12 -11.16 3.55
N VAL A 128 -0.14 -11.35 3.90
CA VAL A 128 -1.04 -12.33 3.27
C VAL A 128 -1.71 -11.74 2.03
N ILE A 129 -2.34 -10.56 2.14
CA ILE A 129 -3.08 -9.99 1.02
C ILE A 129 -2.19 -9.29 -0.01
N GLY A 130 -1.04 -8.77 0.41
CA GLY A 130 -0.12 -8.03 -0.46
C GLY A 130 0.26 -8.79 -1.73
N PRO A 131 0.72 -10.05 -1.67
CA PRO A 131 1.05 -10.84 -2.86
C PRO A 131 -0.14 -11.06 -3.81
N ILE A 132 -1.35 -11.18 -3.27
CA ILE A 132 -2.58 -11.38 -4.06
C ILE A 132 -2.84 -10.15 -4.93
N PHE A 133 -2.78 -8.96 -4.33
CA PHE A 133 -3.00 -7.71 -5.06
C PHE A 133 -1.82 -7.32 -5.94
N ASP A 134 -0.58 -7.56 -5.49
CA ASP A 134 0.63 -7.21 -6.26
C ASP A 134 0.67 -7.87 -7.63
N ALA A 135 0.13 -9.08 -7.75
CA ALA A 135 0.02 -9.79 -9.02
C ALA A 135 -0.90 -9.09 -10.05
N THR A 136 -1.82 -8.24 -9.58
CA THR A 136 -2.76 -7.50 -10.44
C THR A 136 -2.25 -6.12 -10.85
N PHE A 137 -1.17 -5.64 -10.26
CA PHE A 137 -0.65 -4.30 -10.52
C PHE A 137 0.10 -4.24 -11.86
N SER A 138 -0.02 -3.09 -12.53
CA SER A 138 0.73 -2.81 -13.75
C SER A 138 2.25 -2.91 -13.51
N ASP A 139 2.98 -3.39 -14.51
CA ASP A 139 4.45 -3.42 -14.49
C ASP A 139 5.07 -2.03 -14.41
N ALA A 140 4.34 -0.99 -14.81
CA ALA A 140 4.75 0.41 -14.69
C ALA A 140 4.47 1.00 -13.30
N SER A 141 3.86 0.26 -12.37
CA SER A 141 3.64 0.69 -10.99
C SER A 141 4.86 0.36 -10.13
N TYR A 142 5.51 1.37 -9.56
CA TYR A 142 6.76 1.23 -8.79
C TYR A 142 6.63 1.62 -7.33
N GLY A 143 5.65 2.46 -6.98
CA GLY A 143 5.46 2.95 -5.62
C GLY A 143 4.93 1.88 -4.67
N PHE A 144 5.51 1.82 -3.45
CA PHE A 144 5.06 0.95 -2.34
C PHE A 144 4.98 -0.55 -2.65
N ARG A 145 5.68 -1.03 -3.68
CA ARG A 145 5.72 -2.43 -4.07
C ARG A 145 7.04 -3.09 -3.70
N ARG A 146 6.96 -4.34 -3.23
CA ARG A 146 8.14 -5.15 -2.89
C ARG A 146 8.96 -5.43 -4.16
N GLY A 147 10.27 -5.26 -4.09
CA GLY A 147 11.17 -5.47 -5.24
C GLY A 147 11.13 -4.37 -6.30
N ARG A 148 10.34 -3.31 -6.11
CA ARG A 148 10.30 -2.12 -6.96
C ARG A 148 10.99 -0.93 -6.28
N SER A 149 11.50 -0.01 -7.08
CA SER A 149 12.22 1.15 -6.58
C SER A 149 12.03 2.40 -7.47
N ALA A 150 12.27 3.57 -6.88
CA ALA A 150 12.26 4.84 -7.63
C ALA A 150 13.31 4.86 -8.75
N HIS A 151 14.45 4.17 -8.59
CA HIS A 151 15.47 4.07 -9.63
C HIS A 151 14.97 3.32 -10.87
N GLN A 152 14.18 2.27 -10.69
CA GLN A 152 13.56 1.54 -11.80
C GLN A 152 12.53 2.42 -12.53
N ALA A 153 11.70 3.18 -11.77
CA ALA A 153 10.76 4.14 -12.35
C ALA A 153 11.49 5.19 -13.19
N PHE A 154 12.60 5.73 -12.66
CA PHE A 154 13.42 6.71 -13.37
C PHE A 154 14.06 6.11 -14.64
N ALA A 155 14.59 4.89 -14.58
CA ALA A 155 15.13 4.21 -15.75
C ALA A 155 14.06 4.05 -16.85
N ARG A 156 12.85 3.66 -16.46
CA ARG A 156 11.73 3.52 -17.39
C ARG A 156 11.31 4.85 -18.01
N ALA A 157 11.26 5.93 -17.21
CA ALA A 157 10.99 7.27 -17.73
C ALA A 157 12.05 7.70 -18.77
N ARG A 158 13.33 7.41 -18.52
CA ARG A 158 14.40 7.68 -19.51
C ARG A 158 14.19 6.94 -20.82
N GLU A 159 13.75 5.68 -20.78
CA GLU A 159 13.42 4.92 -22.00
C GLU A 159 12.35 5.61 -22.82
N TYR A 160 11.26 6.07 -22.19
CA TYR A 160 10.19 6.81 -22.88
C TYR A 160 10.69 8.11 -23.50
N ILE A 161 11.51 8.87 -22.79
CA ILE A 161 12.11 10.11 -23.31
C ILE A 161 13.01 9.78 -24.52
N SER A 162 13.83 8.73 -24.44
CA SER A 162 14.71 8.30 -25.52
C SER A 162 13.92 7.78 -26.74
N ALA A 163 12.73 7.22 -26.51
CA ALA A 163 11.80 6.81 -27.57
C ALA A 163 11.04 7.98 -28.22
N GLY A 164 11.27 9.23 -27.75
CA GLY A 164 10.70 10.45 -28.33
C GLY A 164 9.45 10.97 -27.63
N CYS A 165 9.05 10.42 -26.48
CA CYS A 165 7.97 10.97 -25.66
C CYS A 165 8.43 12.29 -25.02
N ARG A 166 7.73 13.41 -25.33
CA ARG A 166 8.13 14.76 -24.90
C ARG A 166 7.15 15.41 -23.93
N PHE A 167 6.00 14.80 -23.71
CA PHE A 167 4.97 15.32 -22.83
C PHE A 167 4.84 14.40 -21.63
N VAL A 168 4.75 15.02 -20.46
CA VAL A 168 4.49 14.33 -19.17
C VAL A 168 3.16 14.87 -18.64
N VAL A 169 2.29 13.98 -18.25
CA VAL A 169 1.06 14.32 -17.52
C VAL A 169 1.26 13.84 -16.09
N ASP A 170 1.19 14.79 -15.15
CA ASP A 170 1.26 14.52 -13.72
C ASP A 170 -0.15 14.55 -13.13
N LEU A 171 -0.56 13.47 -12.48
CA LEU A 171 -1.89 13.32 -11.88
C LEU A 171 -1.73 12.82 -10.44
N ASP A 172 -2.33 13.53 -9.50
CA ASP A 172 -2.37 13.15 -8.09
C ASP A 172 -3.79 13.25 -7.53
N LEU A 173 -4.09 12.40 -6.55
CA LEU A 173 -5.39 12.38 -5.87
C LEU A 173 -5.24 13.04 -4.50
N GLU A 174 -5.81 14.23 -4.37
CA GLU A 174 -5.79 14.99 -3.13
C GLU A 174 -6.54 14.27 -2.00
N ASN A 175 -5.85 14.03 -0.88
CA ASN A 175 -6.41 13.40 0.32
C ASN A 175 -7.16 12.08 0.01
N PHE A 176 -6.58 11.24 -0.84
CA PHE A 176 -7.24 10.02 -1.31
C PHE A 176 -7.78 9.15 -0.18
N PHE A 177 -6.96 8.84 0.84
CA PHE A 177 -7.38 7.98 1.95
C PHE A 177 -8.47 8.59 2.82
N ASP A 178 -8.49 9.92 2.96
CA ASP A 178 -9.51 10.63 3.75
C ASP A 178 -10.84 10.75 2.99
N ARG A 179 -10.82 10.59 1.66
CA ARG A 179 -11.98 10.74 0.78
C ARG A 179 -12.56 9.42 0.26
N VAL A 180 -11.91 8.30 0.55
CA VAL A 180 -12.46 6.98 0.20
C VAL A 180 -13.77 6.78 0.95
N ASN A 181 -14.81 6.41 0.21
CA ASN A 181 -16.07 6.01 0.83
C ASN A 181 -15.90 4.59 1.43
N HIS A 182 -15.77 4.54 2.75
CA HIS A 182 -15.53 3.29 3.47
C HIS A 182 -16.71 2.32 3.37
N ASP A 183 -17.94 2.83 3.31
CA ASP A 183 -19.14 1.97 3.19
C ASP A 183 -19.21 1.25 1.84
N ILE A 184 -18.68 1.89 0.77
CA ILE A 184 -18.60 1.25 -0.56
C ILE A 184 -17.40 0.30 -0.62
N LEU A 185 -16.33 0.59 0.11
CA LEU A 185 -15.11 -0.21 0.13
C LEU A 185 -15.32 -1.53 0.88
N MET A 186 -16.09 -1.50 1.97
CA MET A 186 -16.36 -2.65 2.84
C MET A 186 -17.59 -3.43 2.40
#